data_200c108d82ce0578409598d3e8486a97
#
_entry.id   200c108d82ce0578409598d3e8486a97
#
_cell.length_a   1.000
_cell.length_b   1.000
_cell.length_c   1.000
_cell.angle_alpha   90.00
_cell.angle_beta   90.00
_cell.angle_gamma   90.00
#
_symmetry.space_group_name_H-M   'P 1'
#
loop_
_entity.id
_entity.type
_entity.pdbx_description
1 polymer ?
#
loop_
_entity_poly.entity_id
_entity_poly.type
_entity_poly.pdbx_seq_one_letter_code
_entity_poly.pdbx_strand_id
1 'polypeptide(L)'
;RMGPTSANTQPMRVVYVRSKEAKERLGPAVNERNREKTMEAPVTAIIAYDNTFFKDFPKFNPFNEAMPKRFEGNEKLADGFGRTQAVLQGAYFIMALRAIGLDAGAMGGFDAEAVDVEFFKDTPVKSIFLCNIGYGDVSGIKGPRMYRYEFDEVCDVL
;
A
#
# COMPACT_ATOMS: atom_id res chain seq x y z
N ARG A 1 11.81 -3.55 -0.84
CA ARG A 1 11.64 -4.98 -0.52
C ARG A 1 12.33 -5.41 0.77
N MET A 2 13.15 -4.54 1.36
CA MET A 2 13.95 -4.86 2.56
C MET A 2 13.22 -4.59 3.88
N GLY A 3 12.01 -4.00 3.86
CA GLY A 3 11.21 -3.82 5.07
C GLY A 3 10.78 -5.17 5.65
N PRO A 4 10.91 -5.38 6.98
CA PRO A 4 10.56 -6.63 7.62
C PRO A 4 9.05 -6.88 7.65
N THR A 5 8.67 -8.15 7.68
CA THR A 5 7.32 -8.61 7.94
C THR A 5 7.33 -9.77 8.92
N SER A 6 6.24 -9.97 9.67
CA SER A 6 6.13 -11.10 10.57
C SER A 6 6.37 -12.41 9.81
N ALA A 7 7.28 -13.23 10.33
CA ALA A 7 7.69 -14.49 9.74
C ALA A 7 8.11 -14.41 8.25
N ASN A 8 8.54 -13.24 7.78
CA ASN A 8 8.94 -12.99 6.40
C ASN A 8 7.83 -13.24 5.35
N THR A 9 6.58 -12.95 5.68
CA THR A 9 5.41 -13.27 4.84
C THR A 9 5.27 -12.47 3.55
N GLN A 10 5.80 -11.26 3.49
CA GLN A 10 5.89 -10.39 2.31
C GLN A 10 4.61 -10.33 1.44
N PRO A 11 3.43 -10.03 2.03
CA PRO A 11 2.16 -10.07 1.28
C PRO A 11 1.98 -8.91 0.30
N MET A 12 2.76 -7.83 0.41
CA MET A 12 2.56 -6.63 -0.42
C MET A 12 2.70 -6.93 -1.91
N ARG A 13 1.77 -6.38 -2.68
CA ARG A 13 1.80 -6.33 -4.14
C ARG A 13 1.67 -4.87 -4.56
N VAL A 14 2.33 -4.49 -5.65
CA VAL A 14 2.31 -3.10 -6.14
C VAL A 14 2.07 -3.09 -7.64
N VAL A 15 1.11 -2.30 -8.08
CA VAL A 15 0.93 -1.95 -9.50
C VAL A 15 1.30 -0.48 -9.69
N TYR A 16 2.20 -0.21 -10.61
CA TYR A 16 2.59 1.16 -10.99
C TYR A 16 1.78 1.62 -12.20
N VAL A 17 0.86 2.53 -11.96
CA VAL A 17 0.03 3.18 -12.98
C VAL A 17 0.79 4.40 -13.50
N ARG A 18 1.32 4.30 -14.74
CA ARG A 18 2.17 5.32 -15.33
C ARG A 18 1.66 5.84 -16.68
N SER A 19 1.18 4.96 -17.55
CA SER A 19 0.72 5.39 -18.86
C SER A 19 -0.60 6.17 -18.76
N LYS A 20 -0.89 6.98 -19.78
CA LYS A 20 -2.14 7.73 -19.86
C LYS A 20 -3.36 6.81 -19.82
N GLU A 21 -3.32 5.74 -20.56
CA GLU A 21 -4.40 4.73 -20.64
C GLU A 21 -4.63 4.07 -19.27
N ALA A 22 -3.55 3.73 -18.55
CA ALA A 22 -3.66 3.14 -17.22
C ALA A 22 -4.21 4.16 -16.19
N LYS A 23 -3.85 5.44 -16.33
CA LYS A 23 -4.41 6.53 -15.53
C LYS A 23 -5.90 6.73 -15.80
N GLU A 24 -6.31 6.70 -17.06
CA GLU A 24 -7.72 6.80 -17.47
C GLU A 24 -8.56 5.65 -16.91
N ARG A 25 -8.02 4.46 -16.79
CA ARG A 25 -8.66 3.31 -16.14
C ARG A 25 -8.76 3.48 -14.62
N LEU A 26 -7.75 4.07 -13.98
CA LEU A 26 -7.76 4.31 -12.52
C LEU A 26 -8.67 5.48 -12.12
N GLY A 27 -8.73 6.53 -12.95
CA GLY A 27 -9.40 7.79 -12.63
C GLY A 27 -10.83 7.68 -12.11
N PRO A 28 -11.72 6.85 -12.72
CA PRO A 28 -13.10 6.68 -12.24
C PRO A 28 -13.21 6.16 -10.81
N ALA A 29 -12.28 5.35 -10.34
CA ALA A 29 -12.26 4.80 -8.99
C ALA A 29 -11.69 5.78 -7.95
N VAL A 30 -11.05 6.87 -8.38
CA VAL A 30 -10.45 7.85 -7.45
C VAL A 30 -11.48 8.91 -7.05
N ASN A 31 -11.62 9.17 -5.75
CA ASN A 31 -12.50 10.22 -5.24
C ASN A 31 -12.16 11.57 -5.88
N GLU A 32 -13.18 12.40 -6.13
CA GLU A 32 -13.06 13.68 -6.82
C GLU A 32 -11.92 14.57 -6.29
N ARG A 33 -11.80 14.70 -4.96
CA ARG A 33 -10.72 15.49 -4.32
C ARG A 33 -9.30 15.01 -4.62
N ASN A 34 -9.15 13.76 -5.01
CA ASN A 34 -7.85 13.14 -5.28
C ASN A 34 -7.60 12.96 -6.78
N ARG A 35 -8.64 13.05 -7.61
CA ARG A 35 -8.58 12.66 -9.02
C ARG A 35 -7.60 13.51 -9.81
N GLU A 36 -7.70 14.83 -9.75
CA GLU A 36 -6.82 15.75 -10.48
C GLU A 36 -5.35 15.45 -10.20
N LYS A 37 -4.92 15.51 -8.94
CA LYS A 37 -3.53 15.24 -8.56
C LYS A 37 -3.07 13.81 -8.85
N THR A 38 -4.01 12.85 -8.96
CA THR A 38 -3.68 11.48 -9.35
C THR A 38 -3.46 11.38 -10.85
N MET A 39 -4.24 12.08 -11.65
CA MET A 39 -4.07 12.11 -13.10
C MET A 39 -2.78 12.84 -13.51
N GLU A 40 -2.40 13.90 -12.79
CA GLU A 40 -1.20 14.70 -13.05
C GLU A 40 0.09 14.02 -12.57
N ALA A 41 0.03 13.23 -11.50
CA ALA A 41 1.21 12.57 -10.95
C ALA A 41 1.91 11.71 -12.01
N PRO A 42 3.25 11.76 -12.13
CA PRO A 42 3.99 10.93 -13.09
C PRO A 42 3.73 9.43 -12.94
N VAL A 43 3.57 8.97 -11.69
CA VAL A 43 3.26 7.59 -11.34
C VAL A 43 2.29 7.56 -10.16
N THR A 44 1.34 6.64 -10.19
CA THR A 44 0.54 6.27 -9.01
C THR A 44 0.77 4.80 -8.72
N ALA A 45 1.26 4.48 -7.53
CA ALA A 45 1.35 3.11 -7.07
C ALA A 45 0.03 2.71 -6.41
N ILE A 46 -0.53 1.57 -6.82
CA ILE A 46 -1.59 0.89 -6.10
C ILE A 46 -0.91 -0.06 -5.14
N ILE A 47 -0.98 0.24 -3.84
CA ILE A 47 -0.45 -0.63 -2.79
C ILE A 47 -1.55 -1.61 -2.40
N ALA A 48 -1.24 -2.89 -2.52
CA ALA A 48 -2.17 -3.99 -2.35
C ALA A 48 -1.52 -5.13 -1.56
N TYR A 49 -2.28 -6.13 -1.20
CA TYR A 49 -1.79 -7.36 -0.58
C TYR A 49 -2.45 -8.60 -1.20
N ASP A 50 -1.69 -9.65 -1.23
CA ASP A 50 -2.16 -10.97 -1.60
C ASP A 50 -2.68 -11.67 -0.34
N ASN A 51 -3.99 -11.97 -0.26
CA ASN A 51 -4.56 -12.62 0.91
C ASN A 51 -4.28 -14.13 0.96
N THR A 52 -3.63 -14.68 -0.09
CA THR A 52 -3.13 -16.06 -0.12
C THR A 52 -1.61 -16.15 0.05
N PHE A 53 -0.97 -15.08 0.55
CA PHE A 53 0.48 -14.98 0.78
C PHE A 53 1.08 -16.22 1.47
N PHE A 54 0.32 -16.89 2.30
CA PHE A 54 0.76 -18.06 3.06
C PHE A 54 1.07 -19.28 2.17
N LYS A 55 0.56 -19.32 0.94
CA LYS A 55 0.87 -20.38 -0.03
C LYS A 55 2.33 -20.34 -0.50
N ASP A 56 2.95 -19.14 -0.46
CA ASP A 56 4.35 -18.94 -0.82
C ASP A 56 5.33 -19.19 0.35
N PHE A 57 4.83 -19.56 1.52
CA PHE A 57 5.64 -19.76 2.72
C PHE A 57 6.82 -20.72 2.55
N PRO A 58 6.66 -21.86 1.85
CA PRO A 58 7.79 -22.75 1.62
C PRO A 58 8.98 -22.09 0.91
N LYS A 59 8.70 -21.03 0.12
CA LYS A 59 9.73 -20.23 -0.56
C LYS A 59 10.40 -19.22 0.37
N PHE A 60 9.64 -18.61 1.30
CA PHE A 60 10.12 -17.50 2.12
C PHE A 60 10.67 -17.94 3.46
N ASN A 61 10.11 -19.00 4.04
CA ASN A 61 10.48 -19.53 5.34
C ASN A 61 10.28 -21.06 5.38
N PRO A 62 11.12 -21.83 4.70
CA PRO A 62 10.96 -23.27 4.56
C PRO A 62 11.09 -24.03 5.90
N PHE A 63 11.58 -23.36 6.96
CA PHE A 63 11.78 -23.97 8.27
C PHE A 63 10.54 -23.89 9.18
N ASN A 64 9.47 -23.24 8.74
CA ASN A 64 8.27 -23.06 9.55
C ASN A 64 7.01 -23.57 8.84
N GLU A 65 6.85 -24.90 8.82
CA GLU A 65 5.70 -25.56 8.19
C GLU A 65 4.36 -25.32 8.90
N ALA A 66 4.39 -24.93 10.17
CA ALA A 66 3.17 -24.71 10.95
C ALA A 66 2.47 -23.38 10.59
N MET A 67 3.23 -22.38 10.15
CA MET A 67 2.70 -21.04 9.91
C MET A 67 1.65 -21.01 8.79
N PRO A 68 1.85 -21.59 7.59
CA PRO A 68 0.81 -21.56 6.55
C PRO A 68 -0.48 -22.25 6.96
N LYS A 69 -0.41 -23.33 7.73
CA LYS A 69 -1.58 -24.09 8.22
C LYS A 69 -2.54 -23.24 9.06
N ARG A 70 -2.05 -22.18 9.71
CA ARG A 70 -2.89 -21.25 10.50
C ARG A 70 -3.88 -20.47 9.65
N PHE A 71 -3.56 -20.26 8.39
CA PHE A 71 -4.35 -19.44 7.47
C PHE A 71 -5.25 -20.29 6.55
N GLU A 72 -4.94 -21.58 6.39
CA GLU A 72 -5.73 -22.51 5.60
C GLU A 72 -7.17 -22.60 6.15
N GLY A 73 -8.15 -22.29 5.29
CA GLY A 73 -9.57 -22.27 5.69
C GLY A 73 -9.97 -21.12 6.62
N ASN A 74 -9.07 -20.18 6.92
CA ASN A 74 -9.36 -19.04 7.77
C ASN A 74 -9.09 -17.72 7.02
N GLU A 75 -9.98 -17.41 6.06
CA GLU A 75 -9.86 -16.23 5.21
C GLU A 75 -9.81 -14.92 6.01
N LYS A 76 -10.59 -14.79 7.08
CA LYS A 76 -10.60 -13.58 7.91
C LYS A 76 -9.24 -13.33 8.59
N LEU A 77 -8.59 -14.38 9.06
CA LEU A 77 -7.26 -14.28 9.65
C LEU A 77 -6.22 -13.93 8.58
N ALA A 78 -6.27 -14.59 7.43
CA ALA A 78 -5.36 -14.32 6.32
C ALA A 78 -5.48 -12.88 5.83
N ASP A 79 -6.72 -12.39 5.67
CA ASP A 79 -7.03 -11.03 5.23
C ASP A 79 -6.47 -9.98 6.21
N GLY A 80 -6.81 -10.07 7.49
CA GLY A 80 -6.35 -9.12 8.51
C GLY A 80 -4.82 -9.14 8.70
N PHE A 81 -4.22 -10.33 8.70
CA PHE A 81 -2.78 -10.48 8.84
C PHE A 81 -2.05 -9.95 7.60
N GLY A 82 -2.47 -10.39 6.41
CA GLY A 82 -1.86 -9.95 5.14
C GLY A 82 -1.92 -8.44 4.97
N ARG A 83 -3.09 -7.84 5.22
CA ARG A 83 -3.28 -6.39 5.19
C ARG A 83 -2.35 -5.66 6.15
N THR A 84 -2.24 -6.12 7.41
CA THR A 84 -1.36 -5.49 8.42
C THR A 84 0.10 -5.51 7.99
N GLN A 85 0.59 -6.65 7.51
CA GLN A 85 1.98 -6.78 7.05
C GLN A 85 2.25 -5.95 5.79
N ALA A 86 1.28 -5.87 4.87
CA ALA A 86 1.43 -5.04 3.67
C ALA A 86 1.39 -3.55 3.98
N VAL A 87 0.62 -3.10 4.97
CA VAL A 87 0.65 -1.70 5.45
C VAL A 87 2.02 -1.36 6.00
N LEU A 88 2.64 -2.25 6.79
CA LEU A 88 4.01 -2.08 7.27
C LEU A 88 5.01 -1.94 6.11
N GLN A 89 4.93 -2.83 5.10
CA GLN A 89 5.75 -2.72 3.89
C GLN A 89 5.47 -1.43 3.09
N GLY A 90 4.20 -1.01 3.03
CA GLY A 90 3.79 0.25 2.39
C GLY A 90 4.37 1.48 3.09
N ALA A 91 4.50 1.47 4.43
CA ALA A 91 5.19 2.53 5.16
C ALA A 91 6.68 2.60 4.80
N TYR A 92 7.36 1.45 4.74
CA TYR A 92 8.75 1.41 4.25
C TYR A 92 8.87 1.87 2.79
N PHE A 93 7.90 1.55 1.95
CA PHE A 93 7.87 2.02 0.56
C PHE A 93 7.84 3.55 0.50
N ILE A 94 6.96 4.20 1.28
CA ILE A 94 6.88 5.66 1.36
C ILE A 94 8.20 6.26 1.84
N MET A 95 8.79 5.69 2.90
CA MET A 95 10.08 6.14 3.42
C MET A 95 11.21 5.97 2.41
N ALA A 96 11.24 4.87 1.66
CA ALA A 96 12.22 4.63 0.61
C ALA A 96 12.10 5.65 -0.54
N LEU A 97 10.88 6.03 -0.95
CA LEU A 97 10.67 7.10 -1.94
C LEU A 97 11.25 8.42 -1.43
N ARG A 98 10.97 8.79 -0.18
CA ARG A 98 11.51 10.00 0.43
C ARG A 98 13.04 9.96 0.53
N ALA A 99 13.62 8.82 0.85
CA ALA A 99 15.08 8.65 0.96
C ALA A 99 15.82 8.86 -0.38
N ILE A 100 15.16 8.59 -1.51
CA ILE A 100 15.73 8.84 -2.85
C ILE A 100 15.31 10.20 -3.45
N GLY A 101 14.69 11.08 -2.64
CA GLY A 101 14.34 12.44 -3.05
C GLY A 101 13.02 12.59 -3.79
N LEU A 102 12.18 11.54 -3.85
CA LEU A 102 10.83 11.63 -4.42
C LEU A 102 9.81 12.02 -3.36
N ASP A 103 8.76 12.71 -3.80
CA ASP A 103 7.58 12.94 -2.99
C ASP A 103 6.60 11.77 -3.10
N ALA A 104 5.91 11.50 -1.99
CA ALA A 104 4.94 10.43 -1.86
C ALA A 104 3.61 10.96 -1.33
N GLY A 105 2.57 10.88 -2.14
CA GLY A 105 1.20 11.30 -1.79
C GLY A 105 0.31 10.09 -1.52
N ALA A 106 0.37 9.53 -0.31
CA ALA A 106 -0.50 8.42 0.08
C ALA A 106 -1.94 8.87 0.28
N MET A 107 -2.90 8.10 -0.21
CA MET A 107 -4.33 8.42 -0.12
C MET A 107 -5.20 7.16 -0.02
N GLY A 108 -6.23 7.24 0.85
CA GLY A 108 -7.29 6.22 0.99
C GLY A 108 -8.61 6.60 0.30
N GLY A 109 -8.65 7.76 -0.35
CA GLY A 109 -9.87 8.27 -0.99
C GLY A 109 -10.06 7.72 -2.40
N PHE A 110 -10.43 6.44 -2.50
CA PHE A 110 -10.76 5.74 -3.74
C PHE A 110 -11.74 4.59 -3.45
N ASP A 111 -12.38 4.08 -4.48
CA ASP A 111 -13.21 2.88 -4.45
C ASP A 111 -12.31 1.65 -4.62
N ALA A 112 -12.07 0.93 -3.52
CA ALA A 112 -11.19 -0.23 -3.50
C ALA A 112 -11.74 -1.39 -4.34
N GLU A 113 -13.05 -1.62 -4.32
CA GLU A 113 -13.69 -2.69 -5.10
C GLU A 113 -13.54 -2.43 -6.61
N ALA A 114 -13.77 -1.19 -7.05
CA ALA A 114 -13.57 -0.81 -8.45
C ALA A 114 -12.10 -0.96 -8.88
N VAL A 115 -11.14 -0.60 -8.03
CA VAL A 115 -9.71 -0.82 -8.30
C VAL A 115 -9.37 -2.30 -8.37
N ASP A 116 -9.91 -3.11 -7.46
CA ASP A 116 -9.64 -4.55 -7.43
C ASP A 116 -10.21 -5.26 -8.67
N VAL A 117 -11.43 -4.89 -9.10
CA VAL A 117 -12.03 -5.39 -10.35
C VAL A 117 -11.20 -5.00 -11.57
N GLU A 118 -10.69 -3.78 -11.62
CA GLU A 118 -9.96 -3.27 -12.79
C GLU A 118 -8.52 -3.78 -12.88
N PHE A 119 -7.80 -3.85 -11.75
CA PHE A 119 -6.35 -4.11 -11.76
C PHE A 119 -5.96 -5.48 -11.19
N PHE A 120 -6.86 -6.14 -10.46
CA PHE A 120 -6.57 -7.41 -9.78
C PHE A 120 -7.61 -8.50 -10.06
N LYS A 121 -8.41 -8.31 -11.12
CA LYS A 121 -9.43 -9.28 -11.51
C LYS A 121 -8.88 -10.72 -11.54
N ASP A 122 -9.66 -11.63 -11.03
CA ASP A 122 -9.35 -13.07 -10.96
C ASP A 122 -8.08 -13.41 -10.15
N THR A 123 -7.66 -12.50 -9.26
CA THR A 123 -6.54 -12.71 -8.33
C THR A 123 -6.98 -12.57 -6.88
N PRO A 124 -6.22 -13.12 -5.90
CA PRO A 124 -6.50 -12.93 -4.48
C PRO A 124 -5.96 -11.59 -3.93
N VAL A 125 -5.59 -10.66 -4.80
CA VAL A 125 -4.97 -9.38 -4.42
C VAL A 125 -6.04 -8.35 -4.15
N LYS A 126 -5.87 -7.59 -3.04
CA LYS A 126 -6.77 -6.51 -2.62
C LYS A 126 -6.01 -5.22 -2.40
N SER A 127 -6.53 -4.11 -2.91
CA SER A 127 -5.96 -2.78 -2.75
C SER A 127 -6.12 -2.26 -1.31
N ILE A 128 -5.13 -1.47 -0.86
CA ILE A 128 -5.09 -0.87 0.48
C ILE A 128 -5.13 0.65 0.40
N PHE A 129 -4.22 1.24 -0.36
CA PHE A 129 -4.13 2.67 -0.59
C PHE A 129 -3.43 2.96 -1.92
N LEU A 130 -3.64 4.16 -2.43
CA LEU A 130 -2.91 4.70 -3.58
C LEU A 130 -1.77 5.59 -3.10
N CYS A 131 -0.70 5.67 -3.87
CA CYS A 131 0.42 6.57 -3.59
C CYS A 131 0.87 7.25 -4.88
N ASN A 132 0.64 8.56 -4.99
CA ASN A 132 1.21 9.38 -6.05
C ASN A 132 2.69 9.59 -5.81
N ILE A 133 3.50 9.48 -6.86
CA ILE A 133 4.96 9.52 -6.81
C ILE A 133 5.45 10.51 -7.87
N GLY A 134 6.33 11.42 -7.46
CA GLY A 134 6.92 12.42 -8.35
C GLY A 134 7.64 13.48 -7.56
N TYR A 135 7.84 14.65 -8.15
CA TYR A 135 8.30 15.85 -7.47
C TYR A 135 7.11 16.75 -7.25
N GLY A 136 6.74 16.95 -5.97
CA GLY A 136 5.56 17.73 -5.61
C GLY A 136 5.75 19.24 -5.91
N ASP A 137 4.70 19.85 -6.42
CA ASP A 137 4.65 21.29 -6.55
C ASP A 137 4.35 21.94 -5.19
N VAL A 138 5.35 22.54 -4.59
CA VAL A 138 5.24 23.22 -3.29
C VAL A 138 4.29 24.41 -3.34
N SER A 139 4.06 25.03 -4.50
CA SER A 139 3.13 26.16 -4.66
C SER A 139 1.66 25.73 -4.45
N GLY A 140 1.35 24.46 -4.66
CA GLY A 140 0.03 23.86 -4.39
C GLY A 140 -0.25 23.58 -2.92
N ILE A 141 0.76 23.69 -2.03
CA ILE A 141 0.59 23.43 -0.60
C ILE A 141 -0.02 24.67 0.06
N LYS A 142 -1.26 24.54 0.53
CA LYS A 142 -1.98 25.60 1.23
C LYS A 142 -1.83 25.45 2.74
N GLY A 143 -1.20 26.44 3.38
CA GLY A 143 -1.08 26.52 4.83
C GLY A 143 0.18 25.86 5.41
N PRO A 144 0.38 25.99 6.73
CA PRO A 144 1.51 25.43 7.43
C PRO A 144 1.39 23.89 7.58
N ARG A 145 2.50 23.26 7.93
CA ARG A 145 2.49 21.85 8.30
C ARG A 145 1.50 21.61 9.44
N MET A 146 0.60 20.65 9.24
CA MET A 146 -0.35 20.25 10.28
C MET A 146 0.38 19.70 11.50
N TYR A 147 -0.25 19.86 12.70
CA TYR A 147 0.25 19.37 13.98
C TYR A 147 0.60 17.88 13.92
N ARG A 148 1.63 17.52 14.63
CA ARG A 148 2.00 16.14 14.97
C ARG A 148 2.16 16.08 16.48
N TYR A 149 1.68 15.00 17.05
CA TYR A 149 1.84 14.77 18.48
C TYR A 149 3.32 14.86 18.89
N GLU A 150 3.57 15.47 20.05
CA GLU A 150 4.86 15.43 20.69
C GLU A 150 5.10 14.04 21.31
N PHE A 151 6.35 13.74 21.64
CA PHE A 151 6.71 12.41 22.14
C PHE A 151 5.87 12.00 23.36
N ASP A 152 5.76 12.90 24.36
CA ASP A 152 5.07 12.64 25.62
C ASP A 152 3.54 12.53 25.51
N GLU A 153 2.97 12.87 24.33
CA GLU A 153 1.53 12.72 24.07
C GLU A 153 1.16 11.32 23.57
N VAL A 154 2.13 10.56 23.07
CA VAL A 154 1.87 9.27 22.42
C VAL A 154 2.84 8.16 22.83
N CYS A 155 3.82 8.46 23.66
CA CYS A 155 4.84 7.52 24.12
C CYS A 155 4.97 7.55 25.63
N ASP A 156 4.98 6.38 26.24
CA ASP A 156 5.33 6.17 27.64
C ASP A 156 6.66 5.42 27.73
N VAL A 157 7.52 5.82 28.67
CA VAL A 157 8.75 5.10 29.02
C VAL A 157 8.56 4.47 30.40
N LEU A 158 8.49 3.14 30.46
CA LEU A 158 8.26 2.35 31.68
C LEU A 158 9.58 1.76 32.20
#